data_13040ada5b9f56005da5f6ab6c25a7b8
#
_entry.id   13040ada5b9f56005da5f6ab6c25a7b8
#
_cell.length_a   1.000
_cell.length_b   1.000
_cell.length_c   1.000
_cell.angle_alpha   90.00
_cell.angle_beta   90.00
_cell.angle_gamma   90.00
#
_symmetry.space_group_name_H-M   'P 1'
#
loop_
_entity.id
_entity.type
_entity.pdbx_description
1 polymer ?
#
loop_
_entity_poly.entity_id
_entity_poly.type
_entity_poly.pdbx_seq_one_letter_code
_entity_poly.pdbx_strand_id
1 'polypeptide(L)'
;HLEGKGSNASHAIFFHKNGTVMGEGDYQNGQKNGEWKFYDNKAILSSKEPYTNGKINGLMKVYHLNGKLAAEVPYVDGLKNGPFLEFSPGGDTLIMGTYADNTFDGSYKQYYDGGQLYMEGKYRAAVKDGLWMYYAEDGKVKAQQVYEKGKLVKEKIEEGFEVKEFKEDLEEDDIIDEDKAVDDFMNGRPVGGR
;
A
#
# COMPACT_ATOMS: atom_id res chain seq x y z
N HIS A 1 44.82 -17.61 -11.14
CA HIS A 1 44.08 -16.42 -11.56
C HIS A 1 42.57 -16.67 -11.32
N LEU A 2 42.05 -16.20 -10.21
CA LEU A 2 40.61 -16.07 -9.99
C LEU A 2 40.20 -14.73 -10.57
N GLU A 3 39.67 -14.71 -11.80
CA GLU A 3 38.99 -13.57 -12.35
C GLU A 3 37.73 -13.32 -11.51
N GLY A 4 37.71 -12.18 -10.79
CA GLY A 4 36.52 -11.72 -10.10
C GLY A 4 35.45 -11.47 -11.15
N LYS A 5 34.31 -12.18 -11.07
CA LYS A 5 33.09 -11.82 -11.80
C LYS A 5 32.72 -10.43 -11.34
N GLY A 6 32.91 -9.43 -12.20
CA GLY A 6 32.40 -8.08 -11.99
C GLY A 6 30.89 -8.15 -11.75
N SER A 7 30.40 -7.50 -10.70
CA SER A 7 28.95 -7.40 -10.47
C SER A 7 28.35 -6.68 -11.70
N ASN A 8 27.42 -7.32 -12.42
CA ASN A 8 26.63 -6.69 -13.48
C ASN A 8 25.63 -5.72 -12.85
N ALA A 9 26.09 -4.57 -12.39
CA ALA A 9 25.26 -3.49 -11.90
C ALA A 9 25.04 -2.47 -13.02
N SER A 10 23.82 -1.99 -13.18
CA SER A 10 23.48 -0.92 -14.12
C SER A 10 22.38 -0.04 -13.53
N HIS A 11 22.43 1.26 -13.81
CA HIS A 11 21.36 2.18 -13.49
C HIS A 11 20.40 2.28 -14.69
N ALA A 12 19.09 2.28 -14.42
CA ALA A 12 18.06 2.40 -15.45
C ALA A 12 17.15 3.58 -15.17
N ILE A 13 16.73 4.26 -16.25
CA ILE A 13 15.74 5.33 -16.22
C ILE A 13 14.70 5.01 -17.29
N PHE A 14 13.43 4.97 -16.91
CA PHE A 14 12.30 4.80 -17.81
C PHE A 14 11.55 6.11 -17.97
N PHE A 15 10.92 6.32 -19.12
CA PHE A 15 10.26 7.57 -19.45
C PHE A 15 8.80 7.34 -19.87
N HIS A 16 7.91 8.23 -19.47
CA HIS A 16 6.59 8.35 -20.03
C HIS A 16 6.62 8.80 -21.50
N LYS A 17 5.53 8.63 -22.23
CA LYS A 17 5.41 9.07 -23.64
C LYS A 17 5.65 10.57 -23.83
N ASN A 18 5.39 11.37 -22.80
CA ASN A 18 5.64 12.82 -22.82
C ASN A 18 7.09 13.21 -22.51
N GLY A 19 7.98 12.24 -22.27
CA GLY A 19 9.39 12.43 -22.01
C GLY A 19 9.75 12.70 -20.54
N THR A 20 8.78 12.74 -19.61
CA THR A 20 9.09 12.82 -18.18
C THR A 20 9.55 11.46 -17.65
N VAL A 21 10.40 11.45 -16.61
CA VAL A 21 10.83 10.21 -15.96
C VAL A 21 9.61 9.50 -15.37
N MET A 22 9.47 8.21 -15.68
CA MET A 22 8.45 7.32 -15.12
C MET A 22 9.00 6.56 -13.91
N GLY A 23 10.25 6.07 -14.02
CA GLY A 23 10.90 5.34 -12.94
C GLY A 23 12.40 5.31 -13.10
N GLU A 24 13.13 5.19 -11.99
CA GLU A 24 14.58 5.08 -11.94
C GLU A 24 15.03 4.18 -10.81
N GLY A 25 16.12 3.47 -11.01
CA GLY A 25 16.74 2.61 -10.01
C GLY A 25 17.84 1.72 -10.58
N ASP A 26 18.34 0.83 -9.75
CA ASP A 26 19.48 -0.01 -10.10
C ASP A 26 19.05 -1.46 -10.36
N TYR A 27 19.69 -2.05 -11.35
CA TYR A 27 19.69 -3.48 -11.60
C TYR A 27 21.00 -4.10 -11.10
N GLN A 28 20.89 -5.29 -10.53
CA GLN A 28 22.02 -6.15 -10.24
C GLN A 28 21.74 -7.54 -10.80
N ASN A 29 22.64 -8.04 -11.66
CA ASN A 29 22.48 -9.32 -12.37
C ASN A 29 21.14 -9.43 -13.14
N GLY A 30 20.67 -8.34 -13.74
CA GLY A 30 19.41 -8.29 -14.50
C GLY A 30 18.14 -8.21 -13.67
N GLN A 31 18.24 -8.03 -12.36
CA GLN A 31 17.09 -7.90 -11.46
C GLN A 31 17.11 -6.54 -10.75
N LYS A 32 15.95 -5.94 -10.51
CA LYS A 32 15.83 -4.72 -9.71
C LYS A 32 16.48 -4.92 -8.34
N ASN A 33 17.29 -3.95 -7.88
CA ASN A 33 17.96 -4.01 -6.59
C ASN A 33 18.15 -2.60 -6.01
N GLY A 34 18.02 -2.45 -4.69
CA GLY A 34 18.08 -1.14 -4.06
C GLY A 34 16.76 -0.36 -4.11
N GLU A 35 16.79 0.93 -3.83
CA GLU A 35 15.62 1.81 -3.86
C GLU A 35 15.29 2.21 -5.30
N TRP A 36 14.07 1.90 -5.72
CA TRP A 36 13.48 2.39 -6.97
C TRP A 36 12.52 3.53 -6.68
N LYS A 37 12.50 4.53 -7.55
CA LYS A 37 11.59 5.67 -7.49
C LYS A 37 10.72 5.69 -8.72
N PHE A 38 9.43 5.94 -8.52
CA PHE A 38 8.44 6.05 -9.59
C PHE A 38 7.75 7.39 -9.52
N TYR A 39 7.41 7.91 -10.69
CA TYR A 39 6.85 9.25 -10.86
C TYR A 39 5.64 9.19 -11.79
N ASP A 40 4.67 10.06 -11.56
CA ASP A 40 3.54 10.25 -12.46
C ASP A 40 3.95 10.97 -13.76
N ASN A 41 3.01 11.13 -14.68
CA ASN A 41 3.25 11.80 -15.97
C ASN A 41 3.52 13.31 -15.86
N LYS A 42 3.44 13.89 -14.66
CA LYS A 42 3.82 15.28 -14.32
C LYS A 42 5.16 15.34 -13.58
N ALA A 43 5.88 14.23 -13.50
CA ALA A 43 7.13 14.05 -12.76
C ALA A 43 6.98 14.27 -11.24
N ILE A 44 5.78 14.01 -10.67
CA ILE A 44 5.55 14.01 -9.23
C ILE A 44 5.88 12.61 -8.72
N LEU A 45 6.68 12.53 -7.65
CA LEU A 45 7.04 11.26 -7.01
C LEU A 45 5.79 10.54 -6.52
N SER A 46 5.54 9.32 -7.03
CA SER A 46 4.41 8.47 -6.67
C SER A 46 4.79 7.43 -5.62
N SER A 47 5.96 6.78 -5.79
CA SER A 47 6.42 5.78 -4.82
C SER A 47 7.94 5.70 -4.71
N LYS A 48 8.38 5.10 -3.59
CA LYS A 48 9.72 4.57 -3.37
C LYS A 48 9.61 3.12 -2.96
N GLU A 49 10.27 2.25 -3.69
CA GLU A 49 10.14 0.82 -3.56
C GLU A 49 11.50 0.16 -3.35
N PRO A 50 11.74 -0.49 -2.21
CA PRO A 50 12.97 -1.22 -1.95
C PRO A 50 12.92 -2.60 -2.62
N TYR A 51 13.85 -2.88 -3.53
CA TYR A 51 13.97 -4.17 -4.21
C TYR A 51 15.19 -4.95 -3.73
N THR A 52 15.01 -6.28 -3.64
CA THR A 52 16.09 -7.25 -3.45
C THR A 52 15.86 -8.41 -4.41
N ASN A 53 16.81 -8.65 -5.32
CA ASN A 53 16.73 -9.72 -6.32
C ASN A 53 15.40 -9.73 -7.09
N GLY A 54 14.96 -8.56 -7.57
CA GLY A 54 13.76 -8.40 -8.39
C GLY A 54 12.42 -8.39 -7.62
N LYS A 55 12.43 -8.58 -6.30
CA LYS A 55 11.22 -8.54 -5.46
C LYS A 55 11.25 -7.33 -4.54
N ILE A 56 10.07 -6.71 -4.32
CA ILE A 56 9.95 -5.68 -3.28
C ILE A 56 10.24 -6.33 -1.93
N ASN A 57 11.20 -5.76 -1.18
CA ASN A 57 11.61 -6.28 0.12
C ASN A 57 12.04 -5.12 1.03
N GLY A 58 11.23 -4.80 2.03
CA GLY A 58 11.40 -3.65 2.90
C GLY A 58 10.15 -2.77 2.94
N LEU A 59 10.31 -1.51 3.33
CA LEU A 59 9.22 -0.55 3.49
C LEU A 59 9.02 0.26 2.20
N MET A 60 7.97 -0.06 1.45
CA MET A 60 7.49 0.74 0.32
C MET A 60 6.80 2.00 0.85
N LYS A 61 7.05 3.14 0.21
CA LYS A 61 6.42 4.44 0.52
C LYS A 61 5.66 4.94 -0.69
N VAL A 62 4.38 5.27 -0.49
CA VAL A 62 3.51 5.88 -1.50
C VAL A 62 3.28 7.34 -1.13
N TYR A 63 3.16 8.21 -2.13
CA TYR A 63 3.03 9.65 -1.92
C TYR A 63 1.80 10.21 -2.63
N HIS A 64 1.12 11.14 -1.97
CA HIS A 64 0.09 11.96 -2.58
C HIS A 64 0.65 12.95 -3.61
N LEU A 65 -0.20 13.46 -4.49
CA LEU A 65 0.17 14.48 -5.48
C LEU A 65 0.77 15.77 -4.87
N ASN A 66 0.51 16.05 -3.60
CA ASN A 66 1.10 17.17 -2.87
C ASN A 66 2.49 16.84 -2.27
N GLY A 67 3.03 15.65 -2.54
CA GLY A 67 4.32 15.17 -2.09
C GLY A 67 4.37 14.66 -0.64
N LYS A 68 3.24 14.70 0.10
CA LYS A 68 3.16 14.10 1.43
C LYS A 68 3.01 12.59 1.33
N LEU A 69 3.45 11.89 2.37
CA LEU A 69 3.31 10.45 2.48
C LEU A 69 1.82 10.05 2.49
N ALA A 70 1.45 9.11 1.63
CA ALA A 70 0.11 8.53 1.53
C ALA A 70 0.03 7.18 2.23
N ALA A 71 1.07 6.33 2.09
CA ALA A 71 1.11 5.05 2.77
C ALA A 71 2.53 4.56 3.03
N GLU A 72 2.67 3.73 4.06
CA GLU A 72 3.83 2.90 4.35
C GLU A 72 3.41 1.43 4.33
N VAL A 73 3.91 0.69 3.36
CA VAL A 73 3.53 -0.71 3.11
C VAL A 73 4.76 -1.60 3.28
N PRO A 74 4.82 -2.45 4.31
CA PRO A 74 5.94 -3.36 4.49
C PRO A 74 5.81 -4.58 3.58
N TYR A 75 6.92 -4.95 2.94
CA TYR A 75 7.03 -6.13 2.09
C TYR A 75 8.15 -7.07 2.54
N VAL A 76 7.89 -8.37 2.44
CA VAL A 76 8.87 -9.43 2.59
C VAL A 76 8.75 -10.36 1.37
N ASP A 77 9.82 -10.45 0.57
CA ASP A 77 9.88 -11.29 -0.64
C ASP A 77 8.71 -11.07 -1.64
N GLY A 78 8.24 -9.82 -1.76
CA GLY A 78 7.16 -9.44 -2.67
C GLY A 78 5.75 -9.57 -2.09
N LEU A 79 5.60 -9.99 -0.84
CA LEU A 79 4.31 -10.08 -0.15
C LEU A 79 4.18 -8.97 0.90
N LYS A 80 3.03 -8.31 1.00
CA LYS A 80 2.74 -7.37 2.09
C LYS A 80 2.81 -8.12 3.42
N ASN A 81 3.69 -7.71 4.33
CA ASN A 81 3.92 -8.40 5.61
C ASN A 81 4.45 -7.44 6.67
N GLY A 82 3.69 -7.23 7.75
CA GLY A 82 4.04 -6.33 8.83
C GLY A 82 3.08 -5.15 9.02
N PRO A 83 3.44 -4.13 9.82
CA PRO A 83 2.60 -2.99 10.13
C PRO A 83 2.44 -2.04 8.94
N PHE A 84 1.20 -1.79 8.56
CA PHE A 84 0.76 -0.89 7.49
C PHE A 84 0.23 0.42 8.07
N LEU A 85 0.54 1.53 7.40
CA LEU A 85 0.02 2.86 7.71
C LEU A 85 -0.48 3.54 6.44
N GLU A 86 -1.63 4.22 6.55
CA GLU A 86 -2.18 5.09 5.52
C GLU A 86 -2.46 6.46 6.08
N PHE A 87 -2.24 7.50 5.27
CA PHE A 87 -2.33 8.90 5.67
C PHE A 87 -3.21 9.72 4.72
N SER A 88 -3.91 10.69 5.25
CA SER A 88 -4.62 11.70 4.47
C SER A 88 -3.66 12.63 3.72
N PRO A 89 -4.13 13.35 2.68
CA PRO A 89 -3.34 14.43 2.06
C PRO A 89 -2.96 15.55 3.05
N GLY A 90 -3.63 15.65 4.18
CA GLY A 90 -3.28 16.51 5.31
C GLY A 90 -2.07 16.00 6.09
N GLY A 91 -1.88 14.69 6.15
CA GLY A 91 -0.84 13.99 6.90
C GLY A 91 -1.36 13.31 8.18
N ASP A 92 -2.70 13.32 8.41
CA ASP A 92 -3.29 12.59 9.52
C ASP A 92 -3.34 11.10 9.19
N THR A 93 -3.16 10.24 10.19
CA THR A 93 -3.31 8.80 10.03
C THR A 93 -4.76 8.45 9.76
N LEU A 94 -5.03 7.71 8.68
CA LEU A 94 -6.35 7.20 8.32
C LEU A 94 -6.51 5.73 8.71
N ILE A 95 -5.48 4.92 8.47
CA ILE A 95 -5.50 3.48 8.76
C ILE A 95 -4.20 3.05 9.43
N MET A 96 -4.32 2.18 10.40
CA MET A 96 -3.23 1.36 10.96
C MET A 96 -3.68 -0.10 10.92
N GLY A 97 -2.90 -0.95 10.27
CA GLY A 97 -3.21 -2.37 10.17
C GLY A 97 -1.97 -3.24 10.23
N THR A 98 -2.16 -4.53 10.17
CA THR A 98 -1.07 -5.50 10.05
C THR A 98 -1.38 -6.46 8.92
N TYR A 99 -0.44 -6.60 8.00
CA TYR A 99 -0.50 -7.59 6.93
C TYR A 99 0.26 -8.86 7.33
N ALA A 100 -0.26 -9.99 6.89
CA ALA A 100 0.45 -11.25 6.78
C ALA A 100 0.14 -11.82 5.39
N ASP A 101 1.17 -12.02 4.57
CA ASP A 101 1.10 -12.61 3.23
C ASP A 101 -0.01 -12.01 2.36
N ASN A 102 0.02 -10.67 2.17
CA ASN A 102 -0.93 -9.85 1.39
C ASN A 102 -2.34 -9.69 2.00
N THR A 103 -2.63 -10.27 3.16
CA THR A 103 -3.95 -10.16 3.80
C THR A 103 -3.85 -9.48 5.16
N PHE A 104 -4.91 -8.75 5.57
CA PHE A 104 -4.96 -8.26 6.94
C PHE A 104 -5.03 -9.43 7.92
N ASP A 105 -4.08 -9.47 8.85
CA ASP A 105 -4.06 -10.40 9.98
C ASP A 105 -3.45 -9.70 11.20
N GLY A 106 -4.24 -9.50 12.24
CA GLY A 106 -3.85 -8.76 13.43
C GLY A 106 -4.71 -7.54 13.72
N SER A 107 -4.15 -6.56 14.44
CA SER A 107 -4.85 -5.34 14.82
C SER A 107 -5.15 -4.46 13.62
N TYR A 108 -6.33 -3.81 13.66
CA TYR A 108 -6.75 -2.84 12.67
C TYR A 108 -7.40 -1.65 13.37
N LYS A 109 -7.04 -0.45 12.95
CA LYS A 109 -7.63 0.81 13.40
C LYS A 109 -7.85 1.71 12.21
N GLN A 110 -8.98 2.40 12.21
CA GLN A 110 -9.31 3.42 11.23
C GLN A 110 -9.73 4.70 11.93
N TYR A 111 -9.39 5.82 11.33
CA TYR A 111 -9.57 7.14 11.89
C TYR A 111 -10.43 8.01 10.98
N TYR A 112 -11.10 8.99 11.52
CA TYR A 112 -11.70 10.11 10.79
C TYR A 112 -10.59 11.02 10.23
N ASP A 113 -10.92 11.85 9.23
CA ASP A 113 -9.97 12.80 8.63
C ASP A 113 -9.33 13.76 9.64
N GLY A 114 -9.98 14.00 10.78
CA GLY A 114 -9.44 14.80 11.89
C GLY A 114 -8.56 14.03 12.88
N GLY A 115 -8.21 12.75 12.60
CA GLY A 115 -7.34 11.92 13.43
C GLY A 115 -8.03 11.26 14.64
N GLN A 116 -9.35 11.46 14.83
CA GLN A 116 -10.10 10.77 15.88
C GLN A 116 -10.34 9.32 15.47
N LEU A 117 -10.23 8.38 16.43
CA LEU A 117 -10.49 6.95 16.18
C LEU A 117 -11.95 6.76 15.75
N TYR A 118 -12.17 6.14 14.57
CA TYR A 118 -13.48 5.75 14.07
C TYR A 118 -13.82 4.31 14.45
N MET A 119 -12.90 3.36 14.17
CA MET A 119 -13.11 1.96 14.55
C MET A 119 -11.81 1.25 14.86
N GLU A 120 -11.94 0.20 15.66
CA GLU A 120 -10.83 -0.73 15.92
C GLU A 120 -11.35 -2.15 16.12
N GLY A 121 -10.48 -3.11 15.78
CA GLY A 121 -10.74 -4.54 15.92
C GLY A 121 -9.56 -5.37 15.48
N LYS A 122 -9.83 -6.61 15.11
CA LYS A 122 -8.82 -7.53 14.59
C LYS A 122 -9.33 -8.25 13.36
N TYR A 123 -8.43 -8.41 12.40
CA TYR A 123 -8.59 -9.35 11.30
C TYR A 123 -7.86 -10.66 11.63
N ARG A 124 -8.38 -11.76 11.08
CA ARG A 124 -7.72 -13.05 11.03
C ARG A 124 -7.93 -13.63 9.64
N ALA A 125 -6.84 -13.82 8.90
CA ALA A 125 -6.88 -14.29 7.51
C ALA A 125 -7.91 -13.51 6.66
N ALA A 126 -7.77 -12.17 6.61
CA ALA A 126 -8.60 -11.22 5.87
C ALA A 126 -10.07 -11.09 6.30
N VAL A 127 -10.51 -11.74 7.38
CA VAL A 127 -11.89 -11.61 7.88
C VAL A 127 -11.92 -11.01 9.28
N LYS A 128 -12.95 -10.21 9.58
CA LYS A 128 -13.16 -9.65 10.93
C LYS A 128 -13.31 -10.79 11.94
N ASP A 129 -12.62 -10.69 13.08
CA ASP A 129 -12.65 -11.69 14.17
C ASP A 129 -12.69 -11.01 15.53
N GLY A 130 -13.54 -11.52 16.43
CA GLY A 130 -13.73 -10.98 17.76
C GLY A 130 -14.52 -9.67 17.82
N LEU A 131 -14.21 -8.83 18.80
CA LEU A 131 -14.92 -7.58 19.06
C LEU A 131 -14.39 -6.46 18.16
N TRP A 132 -15.32 -5.74 17.53
CA TRP A 132 -15.12 -4.50 16.79
C TRP A 132 -15.86 -3.36 17.49
N MET A 133 -15.15 -2.27 17.71
CA MET A 133 -15.66 -1.06 18.35
C MET A 133 -15.72 0.06 17.34
N TYR A 134 -16.79 0.85 17.40
CA TYR A 134 -17.00 2.02 16.53
C TYR A 134 -17.28 3.24 17.41
N TYR A 135 -16.70 4.36 17.04
CA TYR A 135 -16.70 5.58 17.81
C TYR A 135 -17.26 6.74 16.97
N ALA A 136 -17.89 7.71 17.62
CA ALA A 136 -18.15 9.00 17.01
C ALA A 136 -16.91 9.90 17.10
N GLU A 137 -16.92 11.02 16.40
CA GLU A 137 -15.83 12.01 16.41
C GLU A 137 -15.55 12.58 17.82
N ASP A 138 -16.52 12.56 18.73
CA ASP A 138 -16.34 12.95 20.15
C ASP A 138 -15.68 11.85 21.00
N GLY A 139 -15.28 10.73 20.41
CA GLY A 139 -14.61 9.60 21.03
C GLY A 139 -15.52 8.64 21.78
N LYS A 140 -16.86 8.89 21.78
CA LYS A 140 -17.79 7.97 22.45
C LYS A 140 -18.06 6.74 21.59
N VAL A 141 -18.12 5.57 22.25
CA VAL A 141 -18.52 4.32 21.61
C VAL A 141 -19.96 4.41 21.14
N LYS A 142 -20.19 4.15 19.86
CA LYS A 142 -21.50 4.20 19.19
C LYS A 142 -21.99 2.84 18.73
N ALA A 143 -21.07 1.93 18.40
CA ALA A 143 -21.44 0.58 18.05
C ALA A 143 -20.40 -0.43 18.52
N GLN A 144 -20.88 -1.64 18.74
CA GLN A 144 -20.09 -2.83 19.04
C GLN A 144 -20.59 -3.98 18.18
N GLN A 145 -19.70 -4.65 17.51
CA GLN A 145 -20.00 -5.82 16.70
C GLN A 145 -19.05 -6.96 17.09
N VAL A 146 -19.55 -8.16 17.17
CA VAL A 146 -18.75 -9.36 17.44
C VAL A 146 -18.81 -10.27 16.23
N TYR A 147 -17.65 -10.65 15.75
CA TYR A 147 -17.49 -11.51 14.59
C TYR A 147 -16.86 -12.84 15.00
N GLU A 148 -17.35 -13.93 14.40
CA GLU A 148 -16.74 -15.26 14.47
C GLU A 148 -16.46 -15.73 13.03
N LYS A 149 -15.18 -15.87 12.67
CA LYS A 149 -14.75 -16.29 11.34
C LYS A 149 -15.41 -15.48 10.21
N GLY A 150 -15.44 -14.15 10.37
CA GLY A 150 -16.00 -13.21 9.40
C GLY A 150 -17.51 -13.05 9.42
N LYS A 151 -18.25 -13.82 10.25
CA LYS A 151 -19.71 -13.67 10.40
C LYS A 151 -20.03 -12.82 11.58
N LEU A 152 -20.89 -11.81 11.39
CA LEU A 152 -21.44 -11.03 12.48
C LEU A 152 -22.39 -11.93 13.33
N VAL A 153 -22.05 -12.11 14.61
CA VAL A 153 -22.83 -12.96 15.54
C VAL A 153 -23.57 -12.13 16.58
N LYS A 154 -23.12 -10.91 16.86
CA LYS A 154 -23.77 -10.01 17.82
C LYS A 154 -23.45 -8.56 17.47
N GLU A 155 -24.44 -7.69 17.64
CA GLU A 155 -24.21 -6.25 17.51
C GLU A 155 -25.04 -5.46 18.55
N LYS A 156 -24.53 -4.26 18.86
CA LYS A 156 -25.23 -3.21 19.60
C LYS A 156 -24.85 -1.89 18.93
N ILE A 157 -25.84 -1.20 18.36
CA ILE A 157 -25.67 0.09 17.69
C ILE A 157 -26.56 1.10 18.42
N GLU A 158 -26.02 2.29 18.74
CA GLU A 158 -26.82 3.39 19.27
C GLU A 158 -27.75 3.94 18.18
N GLU A 159 -28.95 4.34 18.59
CA GLU A 159 -29.95 4.91 17.69
C GLU A 159 -29.35 6.11 16.89
N GLY A 160 -29.56 6.09 15.57
CA GLY A 160 -29.07 7.13 14.66
C GLY A 160 -27.59 7.01 14.30
N PHE A 161 -26.85 6.01 14.76
CA PHE A 161 -25.48 5.75 14.32
C PHE A 161 -25.45 4.73 13.18
N GLU A 162 -24.76 5.05 12.10
CA GLU A 162 -24.55 4.16 10.96
C GLU A 162 -23.11 3.69 10.93
N VAL A 163 -22.89 2.37 10.91
CA VAL A 163 -21.57 1.77 10.71
C VAL A 163 -21.23 1.85 9.22
N LYS A 164 -20.23 2.65 8.89
CA LYS A 164 -19.72 2.75 7.52
C LYS A 164 -18.57 1.77 7.33
N GLU A 165 -18.63 0.97 6.28
CA GLU A 165 -17.50 0.19 5.81
C GLU A 165 -16.77 1.02 4.75
N PHE A 166 -15.52 1.35 5.04
CA PHE A 166 -14.66 1.97 4.05
C PHE A 166 -13.97 0.87 3.25
N LYS A 167 -13.97 0.99 1.94
CA LYS A 167 -13.13 0.15 1.09
C LYS A 167 -11.70 0.68 1.16
N GLU A 168 -10.72 -0.21 1.10
CA GLU A 168 -9.34 0.19 0.80
C GLU A 168 -9.34 0.87 -0.57
N ASP A 169 -9.05 2.18 -0.61
CA ASP A 169 -8.96 2.95 -1.86
C ASP A 169 -7.61 2.76 -2.57
N LEU A 170 -6.71 1.95 -2.01
CA LEU A 170 -5.51 1.50 -2.72
C LEU A 170 -5.91 0.34 -3.64
N GLU A 171 -6.57 0.65 -4.76
CA GLU A 171 -6.78 -0.33 -5.83
C GLU A 171 -5.39 -0.74 -6.37
N GLU A 172 -5.21 -2.03 -6.66
CA GLU A 172 -3.98 -2.54 -7.31
C GLU A 172 -3.65 -1.80 -8.61
N ASP A 173 -4.64 -1.10 -9.20
CA ASP A 173 -4.50 -0.27 -10.39
C ASP A 173 -3.70 1.04 -10.16
N ASP A 174 -3.53 1.51 -8.92
CA ASP A 174 -2.68 2.65 -8.57
C ASP A 174 -1.20 2.28 -8.45
N ILE A 175 -0.91 0.98 -8.34
CA ILE A 175 0.44 0.44 -8.47
C ILE A 175 0.68 0.23 -9.97
N ILE A 176 1.53 1.06 -10.56
CA ILE A 176 1.94 0.86 -11.97
C ILE A 176 2.55 -0.54 -12.06
N ASP A 177 1.84 -1.48 -12.65
CA ASP A 177 2.38 -2.80 -13.00
C ASP A 177 3.40 -2.61 -14.13
N GLU A 178 4.64 -2.41 -13.73
CA GLU A 178 5.73 -2.10 -14.63
C GLU A 178 6.17 -3.27 -15.47
N ASP A 179 6.04 -4.49 -14.97
CA ASP A 179 6.34 -5.68 -15.77
C ASP A 179 5.36 -5.73 -16.94
N LYS A 180 4.10 -5.35 -16.73
CA LYS A 180 3.12 -5.16 -17.79
C LYS A 180 3.42 -3.95 -18.67
N ALA A 181 3.84 -2.81 -18.10
CA ALA A 181 4.20 -1.61 -18.86
C ALA A 181 5.43 -1.83 -19.73
N VAL A 182 6.44 -2.55 -19.24
CA VAL A 182 7.64 -2.95 -19.99
C VAL A 182 7.29 -3.98 -21.06
N ASP A 183 6.46 -4.98 -20.75
CA ASP A 183 6.02 -6.01 -21.70
C ASP A 183 5.14 -5.39 -22.81
N ASP A 184 4.23 -4.48 -22.48
CA ASP A 184 3.44 -3.74 -23.45
C ASP A 184 4.31 -2.84 -24.34
N PHE A 185 5.35 -2.19 -23.80
CA PHE A 185 6.31 -1.41 -24.55
C PHE A 185 7.14 -2.28 -25.51
N MET A 186 7.65 -3.42 -25.03
CA MET A 186 8.45 -4.35 -25.82
C MET A 186 7.64 -5.00 -26.95
N ASN A 187 6.32 -5.18 -26.75
CA ASN A 187 5.39 -5.78 -27.72
C ASN A 187 4.62 -4.74 -28.55
N GLY A 188 4.94 -3.43 -28.45
CA GLY A 188 4.30 -2.37 -29.24
C GLY A 188 2.82 -2.12 -28.87
N ARG A 189 2.39 -2.52 -27.68
CA ARG A 189 1.04 -2.27 -27.17
C ARG A 189 0.95 -0.90 -26.53
N PRO A 190 -0.19 -0.19 -26.60
CA PRO A 190 -0.33 1.10 -25.92
C PRO A 190 -0.29 0.91 -24.41
N VAL A 191 0.72 1.46 -23.75
CA VAL A 191 0.86 1.50 -22.31
C VAL A 191 -0.15 2.53 -21.76
N GLY A 192 -1.15 2.04 -21.03
CA GLY A 192 -2.10 2.91 -20.31
C GLY A 192 -3.22 3.45 -21.20
N GLY A 193 -4.37 2.83 -21.13
CA GLY A 193 -5.63 3.34 -21.62
C GLY A 193 -6.68 3.26 -20.51
N ARG A 194 -6.89 4.36 -19.83
CA ARG A 194 -8.22 4.99 -19.62
C ARG A 194 -8.06 6.30 -18.90
#